data_cb5689097ff810b8f411c3443f6da666
#
_entry.id   cb5689097ff810b8f411c3443f6da666
#
_cell.length_a   1.000
_cell.length_b   1.000
_cell.length_c   1.000
_cell.angle_alpha   90.00
_cell.angle_beta   90.00
_cell.angle_gamma   90.00
#
_symmetry.space_group_name_H-M   'P 1'
#
loop_
_entity.id
_entity.type
_entity.pdbx_description
1 polymer ?
#
loop_
_entity_poly.entity_id
_entity_poly.type
_entity_poly.pdbx_seq_one_letter_code
_entity_poly.pdbx_strand_id
1 'polypeptide(L)' 'MSGSKNFKYKGQASEILDPIIFSDYEIESLKHGNTGHILFKYPSKNHNWENCWTQNLEDAKNGVLKYQQYLKNKKKN' A
#
# COMPACT_ATOMS: atom_id res chain seq x y z
N MET A 1 -23.68 -7.44 -2.45
CA MET A 1 -23.16 -7.31 -2.31
C MET A 1 -22.67 -7.27 -2.38
N SER A 2 -22.73 -7.06 -2.46
CA SER A 2 -22.07 -6.94 -2.47
C SER A 2 -21.52 -6.92 -2.30
N GLY A 3 -21.21 -6.91 -2.30
CA GLY A 3 -20.38 -6.90 -2.10
C GLY A 3 -19.85 -6.88 -2.05
N SER A 4 -19.64 -6.89 -1.86
CA SER A 4 -18.95 -6.89 -1.89
C SER A 4 -18.18 -6.78 -2.01
N LYS A 5 -17.94 -6.96 -2.51
CA LYS A 5 -17.04 -6.75 -2.82
C LYS A 5 -16.61 -5.60 -2.78
N ASN A 6 -16.82 -4.91 -3.22
CA ASN A 6 -16.49 -3.77 -3.08
C ASN A 6 -16.73 -3.34 -1.80
N PHE A 7 -15.86 -3.05 -1.06
CA PHE A 7 -16.01 -2.71 0.19
C PHE A 7 -16.36 -1.32 0.31
N LYS A 8 -17.45 -1.02 0.85
CA LYS A 8 -17.82 0.30 1.01
C LYS A 8 -18.05 0.61 2.42
N TYR A 9 -17.73 1.81 2.88
CA TYR A 9 -17.96 2.19 4.21
C TYR A 9 -19.09 3.14 4.21
N LYS A 10 -20.23 2.72 4.48
CA LYS A 10 -21.36 3.59 4.63
C LYS A 10 -21.48 4.64 3.61
N GLY A 11 -21.47 4.25 2.42
CA GLY A 11 -21.64 5.17 1.33
C GLY A 11 -20.39 5.83 0.87
N GLN A 12 -19.32 5.62 1.59
CA GLN A 12 -18.06 6.11 1.11
C GLN A 12 -17.50 5.14 0.14
N ALA A 13 -16.87 5.60 -0.86
CA ALA A 13 -16.24 4.74 -1.84
C ALA A 13 -14.82 5.20 -2.01
N SER A 14 -13.91 4.27 -2.02
CA SER A 14 -12.53 4.59 -2.28
C SER A 14 -12.30 4.46 -3.77
N GLU A 15 -11.50 5.36 -4.30
CA GLU A 15 -11.17 5.35 -5.71
C GLU A 15 -9.77 4.78 -5.88
N ILE A 16 -9.64 3.75 -6.69
CA ILE A 16 -8.33 3.16 -6.96
C ILE A 16 -7.60 4.06 -7.93
N LEU A 17 -6.42 4.47 -7.56
CA LEU A 17 -5.61 5.33 -8.41
C LEU A 17 -4.54 4.49 -9.10
N ASP A 18 -3.86 5.10 -10.07
CA ASP A 18 -2.78 4.40 -10.74
C ASP A 18 -1.66 4.13 -9.75
N PRO A 19 -1.08 2.95 -9.78
CA PRO A 19 -0.01 2.63 -8.84
C PRO A 19 1.25 3.42 -9.16
N ILE A 20 2.08 3.60 -8.16
CA ILE A 20 3.34 4.29 -8.31
C ILE A 20 4.42 3.23 -8.42
N ILE A 21 5.20 3.28 -9.49
CA ILE A 21 6.27 2.32 -9.67
C ILE A 21 7.54 2.89 -9.05
N PHE A 22 8.05 2.18 -8.07
CA PHE A 22 9.24 2.61 -7.36
C PHE A 22 10.14 1.42 -7.15
N SER A 23 11.35 1.51 -7.65
CA SER A 23 12.34 0.42 -7.50
C SER A 23 11.77 -0.92 -7.96
N ASP A 24 11.10 -0.90 -9.10
CA ASP A 24 10.48 -2.09 -9.68
C ASP A 24 9.38 -2.68 -8.80
N TYR A 25 8.88 -1.91 -7.87
CA TYR A 25 7.80 -2.34 -7.00
C TYR A 25 6.59 -1.46 -7.29
N GLU A 26 5.44 -2.10 -7.31
CA GLU A 26 4.21 -1.38 -7.60
C GLU A 26 3.54 -0.99 -6.29
N ILE A 27 3.56 0.28 -5.97
CA ILE A 27 2.93 0.78 -4.76
C ILE A 27 1.49 1.13 -5.11
N GLU A 28 0.56 0.37 -4.59
CA GLU A 28 -0.85 0.63 -4.86
C GLU A 28 -1.28 1.88 -4.14
N SER A 29 -2.14 2.66 -4.76
CA SER A 29 -2.63 3.85 -4.11
C SER A 29 -4.13 3.97 -4.32
N LEU A 30 -4.77 4.65 -3.38
CA LEU A 30 -6.19 4.91 -3.51
C LEU A 30 -6.53 6.22 -2.83
N LYS A 31 -7.67 6.76 -3.22
CA LYS A 31 -8.15 8.00 -2.62
C LYS A 31 -9.35 7.65 -1.78
N HIS A 32 -9.30 7.97 -0.51
CA HIS A 32 -10.38 7.68 0.40
C HIS A 32 -11.54 8.63 0.12
N GLY A 33 -12.69 8.07 -0.18
CA GLY A 33 -13.80 8.87 -0.67
C GLY A 33 -14.32 9.91 0.29
N ASN A 34 -14.29 9.59 1.56
CA ASN A 34 -14.84 10.50 2.55
C ASN A 34 -13.93 11.67 2.89
N THR A 35 -12.65 11.42 3.00
CA THR A 35 -11.72 12.45 3.42
C THR A 35 -10.93 13.07 2.28
N GLY A 36 -10.86 12.37 1.18
CA GLY A 36 -10.04 12.81 0.05
C GLY A 36 -8.56 12.52 0.22
N HIS A 37 -8.21 11.83 1.29
CA HIS A 37 -6.80 11.52 1.52
C HIS A 37 -6.33 10.42 0.56
N ILE A 38 -5.09 10.52 0.15
CA ILE A 38 -4.50 9.52 -0.71
C ILE A 38 -3.65 8.60 0.14
N LEU A 39 -3.88 7.30 0.00
CA LEU A 39 -3.18 6.32 0.79
C LEU A 39 -2.35 5.44 -0.11
N PHE A 40 -1.21 5.00 0.40
CA PHE A 40 -0.30 4.15 -0.36
C PHE A 40 -0.09 2.85 0.42
N LYS A 41 -0.12 1.74 -0.27
CA LYS A 41 0.03 0.43 0.35
C LYS A 41 1.47 -0.02 0.23
N TYR A 42 2.04 -0.44 1.32
CA TYR A 42 3.44 -0.85 1.34
C TYR A 42 3.66 -1.97 2.35
N PRO A 43 4.72 -2.77 2.16
CA PRO A 43 5.03 -3.80 3.15
C PRO A 43 5.71 -3.17 4.36
N SER A 44 5.22 -3.48 5.53
CA SER A 44 5.73 -2.86 6.74
C SER A 44 6.52 -3.85 7.58
N LYS A 45 7.75 -3.51 7.89
CA LYS A 45 8.60 -4.36 8.69
C LYS A 45 8.01 -4.58 10.07
N ASN A 46 7.39 -3.54 10.61
CA ASN A 46 6.83 -3.62 11.96
C ASN A 46 5.62 -4.54 12.03
N HIS A 47 5.10 -4.95 10.89
CA HIS A 47 3.93 -5.82 10.84
C HIS A 47 4.25 -7.08 10.05
N ASN A 48 5.45 -7.58 10.22
CA ASN A 48 5.89 -8.82 9.56
C ASN A 48 5.75 -8.76 8.06
N TRP A 49 6.00 -7.61 7.51
CA TRP A 49 5.96 -7.36 6.07
C TRP A 49 4.57 -7.48 5.48
N GLU A 50 3.56 -7.40 6.33
CA GLU A 50 2.20 -7.34 5.82
C GLU A 50 1.95 -5.94 5.29
N ASN A 51 1.01 -5.83 4.38
CA ASN A 51 0.72 -4.56 3.76
C ASN A 51 0.03 -3.61 4.71
N CYS A 52 0.51 -2.40 4.73
CA CYS A 52 -0.08 -1.34 5.53
C CYS A 52 -0.33 -0.14 4.65
N TRP A 53 -1.19 0.74 5.08
CA TRP A 53 -1.52 1.95 4.32
C TRP A 53 -0.94 3.16 5.02
N THR A 54 -0.44 4.12 4.23
CA THR A 54 0.08 5.34 4.80
C THR A 54 -0.28 6.51 3.88
N GLN A 55 -0.42 7.69 4.44
CA GLN A 55 -0.66 8.88 3.66
C GLN A 55 0.65 9.49 3.16
N ASN A 56 1.76 8.99 3.68
CA ASN A 56 3.07 9.55 3.36
C ASN A 56 3.80 8.67 2.37
N LEU A 57 3.96 9.15 1.15
CA LEU A 57 4.61 8.37 0.11
C LEU A 57 6.06 8.02 0.46
N GLU A 58 6.74 8.90 1.18
CA GLU A 58 8.11 8.62 1.57
C GLU A 58 8.18 7.40 2.48
N ASP A 59 7.23 7.27 3.38
CA ASP A 59 7.18 6.10 4.26
C ASP A 59 6.95 4.85 3.44
N ALA A 60 6.09 4.93 2.43
CA ALA A 60 5.82 3.79 1.57
C ALA A 60 7.08 3.39 0.81
N LYS A 61 7.80 4.38 0.28
CA LYS A 61 9.03 4.10 -0.45
C LYS A 61 10.07 3.46 0.44
N ASN A 62 10.21 3.98 1.65
CA ASN A 62 11.17 3.42 2.59
C ASN A 62 10.82 1.98 2.94
N GLY A 63 9.54 1.72 3.11
CA GLY A 63 9.09 0.37 3.39
C GLY A 63 9.41 -0.59 2.25
N VAL A 64 9.21 -0.13 1.02
CA VAL A 64 9.50 -0.95 -0.15
C VAL A 64 11.00 -1.27 -0.20
N LEU A 65 11.85 -0.28 0.04
CA LEU A 65 13.29 -0.51 -0.01
C LEU A 65 13.73 -1.50 1.05
N LYS A 66 13.19 -1.38 2.25
CA LYS A 66 13.53 -2.30 3.31
C LYS A 66 13.07 -3.71 3.00
N TYR A 67 11.90 -3.81 2.40
CA TYR A 67 11.36 -5.11 2.03
C TYR A 67 12.23 -5.76 0.96
N GLN A 68 12.67 -5.00 -0.01
CA GLN A 68 13.51 -5.54 -1.06
C GLN A 68 14.85 -5.99 -0.50
N GLN A 69 15.36 -5.26 0.47
CA GLN A 69 16.59 -5.65 1.11
C GLN A 69 16.40 -6.95 1.90
N TYR A 70 15.27 -7.05 2.57
CA TYR A 70 14.93 -8.24 3.32
C TYR A 70 14.86 -9.46 2.40
N LEU A 71 14.21 -9.32 1.26
CA LEU A 71 14.10 -10.42 0.32
C LEU A 71 15.46 -10.82 -0.24
N LYS A 72 16.29 -9.84 -0.52
CA LYS A 72 17.61 -10.09 -1.03
C LYS A 72 18.45 -10.85 -0.01
N ASN A 73 18.39 -10.43 1.23
CA ASN A 73 19.14 -11.10 2.28
C ASN A 73 18.63 -12.52 2.52
N LYS A 74 17.31 -12.68 2.47
CA LYS A 74 16.73 -13.97 2.66
C LYS A 74 17.13 -14.93 1.56
N LYS A 75 17.18 -14.44 0.30
CA LYS A 75 17.54 -15.26 -0.77
C LYS A 75 18.98 -15.66 -0.77
N LYS A 76 19.79 -14.89 -0.16
CA LYS A 76 21.16 -15.15 -0.13
C LYS A 76 21.53 -16.39 0.59
N ASN A 77 20.78 -16.83 1.44
CA ASN A 77 21.11 -18.05 2.12
C ASN A 77 20.72 -19.23 1.37
#